data_5764bfca666671fe428cefe25dbdf3ab
#
_entry.id   5764bfca666671fe428cefe25dbdf3ab
#
_cell.length_a   1.000
_cell.length_b   1.000
_cell.length_c   1.000
_cell.angle_alpha   90.00
_cell.angle_beta   90.00
_cell.angle_gamma   90.00
#
_symmetry.space_group_name_H-M   'P 1'
#
loop_
_entity.id
_entity.type
_entity.pdbx_description
1 polymer ?
#
loop_
_entity_poly.entity_id
_entity_poly.type
_entity_poly.pdbx_seq_one_letter_code
_entity_poly.pdbx_strand_id
1 'polypeptide(L)'
;MSRDEDVHDKVPSYHAPPFESPISGATIHELRCLDTKIQLGYHLVPHIVQTLLSELPSSAYVLVTDTHLAQLGAVDKFRDAFQQTKGAHQRFLTYEIAPGEESKSRETKAAMEDWMLEHRLTRDTVVLACGGGVIGDLVGFVAATFMRGPVSYTHLTLPTKA
;
A
#
# COMPACT_ATOMS: atom_id res chain seq x y z
N MET A 1 -12.44 -48.41 5.97
CA MET A 1 -12.98 -47.57 7.05
C MET A 1 -12.37 -46.19 6.89
N SER A 2 -13.19 -45.32 6.33
CA SER A 2 -12.89 -43.97 5.97
C SER A 2 -12.75 -43.08 7.20
N ARG A 3 -11.86 -42.11 7.13
CA ARG A 3 -12.03 -40.82 7.75
C ARG A 3 -11.18 -39.80 7.00
N ASP A 4 -11.72 -39.34 5.89
CA ASP A 4 -11.41 -38.02 5.37
C ASP A 4 -12.29 -37.07 6.20
N GLU A 5 -11.79 -36.55 7.31
CA GLU A 5 -12.37 -35.43 8.00
C GLU A 5 -11.92 -34.17 7.29
N ASP A 6 -12.85 -33.54 6.59
CA ASP A 6 -12.79 -32.19 6.02
C ASP A 6 -12.32 -31.19 7.07
N VAL A 7 -11.03 -30.93 7.10
CA VAL A 7 -10.47 -29.77 7.78
C VAL A 7 -10.62 -28.55 6.85
N HIS A 8 -11.83 -28.20 6.51
CA HIS A 8 -12.16 -26.82 6.13
C HIS A 8 -12.22 -26.00 7.41
N ASP A 9 -11.04 -25.68 7.93
CA ASP A 9 -10.88 -24.69 8.98
C ASP A 9 -11.53 -23.39 8.50
N LYS A 10 -12.69 -23.11 9.09
CA LYS A 10 -13.40 -21.85 8.90
C LYS A 10 -12.47 -20.74 9.38
N VAL A 11 -11.81 -20.07 8.46
CA VAL A 11 -11.13 -18.81 8.76
C VAL A 11 -12.19 -17.89 9.36
N PRO A 12 -12.07 -17.49 10.63
CA PRO A 12 -13.06 -16.62 11.23
C PRO A 12 -12.97 -15.25 10.56
N SER A 13 -13.88 -15.00 9.63
CA SER A 13 -14.05 -13.68 9.04
C SER A 13 -14.81 -12.82 10.05
N TYR A 14 -14.09 -11.99 10.77
CA TYR A 14 -14.72 -10.99 11.62
C TYR A 14 -15.10 -9.79 10.75
N HIS A 15 -16.41 -9.56 10.64
CA HIS A 15 -16.96 -8.38 9.99
C HIS A 15 -17.36 -7.38 11.09
N ALA A 16 -16.60 -6.32 11.24
CA ALA A 16 -17.04 -5.18 12.03
C ALA A 16 -18.16 -4.42 11.26
N PRO A 17 -19.12 -3.80 11.96
CA PRO A 17 -20.08 -2.94 11.27
C PRO A 17 -19.36 -1.81 10.54
N PRO A 18 -19.89 -1.34 9.39
CA PRO A 18 -19.32 -0.20 8.68
C PRO A 18 -19.27 1.02 9.59
N PHE A 19 -18.22 1.81 9.46
CA PHE A 19 -18.08 3.09 10.16
C PHE A 19 -17.78 4.21 9.18
N GLU A 20 -18.15 5.42 9.56
CA GLU A 20 -17.80 6.61 8.78
C GLU A 20 -16.41 7.10 9.18
N SER A 21 -15.58 7.37 8.16
CA SER A 21 -14.31 8.03 8.38
C SER A 21 -14.53 9.44 8.92
N PRO A 22 -14.00 9.78 10.09
CA PRO A 22 -14.15 11.13 10.65
C PRO A 22 -13.45 12.19 9.79
N ILE A 23 -12.63 11.79 8.83
CA ILE A 23 -11.79 12.64 8.00
C ILE A 23 -12.45 12.94 6.65
N SER A 24 -12.94 11.90 5.99
CA SER A 24 -13.48 12.00 4.63
C SER A 24 -14.98 11.83 4.55
N GLY A 25 -15.65 11.48 5.66
CA GLY A 25 -17.07 11.08 5.67
C GLY A 25 -17.33 9.80 4.87
N ALA A 26 -16.28 9.11 4.43
CA ALA A 26 -16.40 7.89 3.65
C ALA A 26 -16.85 6.73 4.52
N THR A 27 -17.81 5.93 4.03
CA THR A 27 -18.19 4.67 4.67
C THR A 27 -17.10 3.63 4.45
N ILE A 28 -16.59 3.08 5.55
CA ILE A 28 -15.51 2.09 5.55
C ILE A 28 -16.06 0.76 6.04
N HIS A 29 -15.85 -0.29 5.25
CA HIS A 29 -16.07 -1.68 5.65
C HIS A 29 -14.73 -2.28 6.06
N GLU A 30 -14.64 -2.75 7.29
CA GLU A 30 -13.42 -3.39 7.79
C GLU A 30 -13.59 -4.89 7.89
N LEU A 31 -12.65 -5.61 7.29
CA LEU A 31 -12.53 -7.06 7.36
C LEU A 31 -11.20 -7.41 8.03
N ARG A 32 -11.17 -8.46 8.80
CA ARG A 32 -9.93 -9.03 9.34
C ARG A 32 -9.74 -10.43 8.81
N CYS A 33 -8.57 -10.66 8.23
CA CYS A 33 -8.12 -11.98 7.80
C CYS A 33 -6.79 -12.26 8.50
N LEU A 34 -6.81 -13.16 9.48
CA LEU A 34 -5.69 -13.39 10.40
C LEU A 34 -5.28 -12.05 11.07
N ASP A 35 -4.01 -11.68 10.97
CA ASP A 35 -3.49 -10.42 11.50
C ASP A 35 -3.60 -9.23 10.53
N THR A 36 -4.17 -9.48 9.35
CA THR A 36 -4.30 -8.45 8.31
C THR A 36 -5.65 -7.74 8.41
N LYS A 37 -5.58 -6.43 8.48
CA LYS A 37 -6.73 -5.53 8.43
C LYS A 37 -6.95 -5.07 6.99
N ILE A 38 -8.16 -5.31 6.48
CA ILE A 38 -8.58 -4.92 5.14
C ILE A 38 -9.68 -3.87 5.26
N GLN A 39 -9.53 -2.75 4.61
CA GLN A 39 -10.52 -1.68 4.58
C GLN A 39 -11.02 -1.47 3.16
N LEU A 40 -12.34 -1.46 2.99
CA LEU A 40 -13.02 -1.29 1.71
C LEU A 40 -13.90 -0.05 1.77
N GLY A 41 -13.83 0.77 0.74
CA GLY A 41 -14.66 1.97 0.63
C GLY A 41 -14.27 2.81 -0.58
N TYR A 42 -14.98 3.92 -0.74
CA TYR A 42 -14.69 4.92 -1.76
C TYR A 42 -14.09 6.17 -1.12
N HIS A 43 -13.28 6.91 -1.87
CA HIS A 43 -12.65 8.15 -1.38
C HIS A 43 -11.81 7.97 -0.11
N LEU A 44 -11.10 6.84 0.01
CA LEU A 44 -10.33 6.48 1.20
C LEU A 44 -8.98 7.19 1.30
N VAL A 45 -8.47 7.83 0.26
CA VAL A 45 -7.11 8.38 0.24
C VAL A 45 -6.83 9.31 1.42
N PRO A 46 -7.69 10.28 1.80
CA PRO A 46 -7.44 11.11 2.98
C PRO A 46 -7.39 10.31 4.28
N HIS A 47 -8.29 9.32 4.43
CA HIS A 47 -8.30 8.42 5.58
C HIS A 47 -7.01 7.59 5.66
N ILE A 48 -6.59 7.01 4.54
CA ILE A 48 -5.36 6.22 4.44
C ILE A 48 -4.14 7.06 4.82
N VAL A 49 -4.01 8.26 4.25
CA VAL A 49 -2.87 9.14 4.52
C VAL A 49 -2.82 9.52 6.01
N GLN A 50 -3.94 9.87 6.62
CA GLN A 50 -3.96 10.19 8.04
C GLN A 50 -3.62 8.98 8.92
N THR A 51 -4.17 7.81 8.61
CA THR A 51 -3.84 6.56 9.32
C THR A 51 -2.34 6.26 9.23
N LEU A 52 -1.76 6.38 8.03
CA LEU A 52 -0.32 6.20 7.83
C LEU A 52 0.52 7.16 8.67
N LEU A 53 0.19 8.44 8.64
CA LEU A 53 0.92 9.46 9.39
C LEU A 53 0.82 9.28 10.91
N SER A 54 -0.28 8.71 11.40
CA SER A 54 -0.48 8.45 12.83
C SER A 54 0.09 7.11 13.30
N GLU A 55 -0.05 6.05 12.51
CA GLU A 55 0.34 4.69 12.91
C GLU A 55 1.77 4.33 12.48
N LEU A 56 2.26 4.91 11.38
CA LEU A 56 3.57 4.64 10.81
C LEU A 56 4.36 5.95 10.59
N PRO A 57 4.71 6.67 11.67
CA PRO A 57 5.46 7.92 11.54
C PRO A 57 6.82 7.67 10.90
N SER A 58 7.12 8.41 9.83
CA SER A 58 8.37 8.31 9.07
C SER A 58 8.80 9.66 8.54
N SER A 59 10.07 9.81 8.23
CA SER A 59 10.62 10.98 7.57
C SER A 59 10.33 11.01 6.06
N ALA A 60 10.05 9.84 5.47
CA ALA A 60 9.80 9.70 4.04
C ALA A 60 8.72 8.65 3.74
N TYR A 61 7.81 9.00 2.85
CA TYR A 61 6.78 8.13 2.30
C TYR A 61 6.96 8.03 0.79
N VAL A 62 6.93 6.82 0.27
CA VAL A 62 7.08 6.54 -1.17
C VAL A 62 5.81 5.87 -1.67
N LEU A 63 5.13 6.49 -2.61
CA LEU A 63 4.03 5.87 -3.34
C LEU A 63 4.58 5.20 -4.60
N VAL A 64 4.42 3.89 -4.69
CA VAL A 64 4.75 3.12 -5.89
C VAL A 64 3.48 2.74 -6.60
N THR A 65 3.39 3.07 -7.87
CA THR A 65 2.22 2.79 -8.72
C THR A 65 2.63 2.48 -10.15
N ASP A 66 1.70 2.06 -10.98
CA ASP A 66 1.94 1.99 -12.41
C ASP A 66 1.56 3.29 -13.13
N THR A 67 2.14 3.48 -14.32
CA THR A 67 1.92 4.69 -15.12
C THR A 67 0.45 4.88 -15.53
N HIS A 68 -0.33 3.79 -15.65
CA HIS A 68 -1.75 3.89 -15.98
C HIS A 68 -2.54 4.52 -14.83
N LEU A 69 -2.34 4.05 -13.59
CA LEU A 69 -2.99 4.61 -12.40
C LEU A 69 -2.52 6.04 -12.13
N ALA A 70 -1.23 6.33 -12.39
CA ALA A 70 -0.70 7.69 -12.27
C ALA A 70 -1.45 8.65 -13.22
N GLN A 71 -1.66 8.28 -14.48
CA GLN A 71 -2.43 9.06 -15.46
C GLN A 71 -3.90 9.25 -15.07
N LEU A 72 -4.48 8.32 -14.29
CA LEU A 72 -5.83 8.45 -13.73
C LEU A 72 -5.90 9.35 -12.48
N GLY A 73 -4.80 10.00 -12.12
CA GLY A 73 -4.72 10.95 -11.02
C GLY A 73 -4.56 10.32 -9.63
N ALA A 74 -4.15 9.06 -9.55
CA ALA A 74 -3.90 8.41 -8.25
C ALA A 74 -2.80 9.13 -7.47
N VAL A 75 -1.69 9.47 -8.13
CA VAL A 75 -0.56 10.18 -7.52
C VAL A 75 -0.97 11.54 -6.96
N ASP A 76 -1.75 12.31 -7.74
CA ASP A 76 -2.18 13.65 -7.33
C ASP A 76 -3.09 13.60 -6.10
N LYS A 77 -4.03 12.65 -6.04
CA LYS A 77 -4.89 12.46 -4.87
C LYS A 77 -4.09 12.18 -3.59
N PHE A 78 -3.07 11.33 -3.66
CA PHE A 78 -2.20 11.07 -2.52
C PHE A 78 -1.34 12.29 -2.17
N ARG A 79 -0.77 12.95 -3.17
CA ARG A 79 0.04 14.16 -2.96
C ARG A 79 -0.75 15.25 -2.25
N ASP A 80 -1.96 15.53 -2.71
CA ASP A 80 -2.85 16.52 -2.12
C ASP A 80 -3.21 16.16 -0.67
N ALA A 81 -3.57 14.89 -0.42
CA ALA A 81 -3.88 14.43 0.93
C ALA A 81 -2.67 14.53 1.88
N PHE A 82 -1.47 14.19 1.41
CA PHE A 82 -0.24 14.38 2.19
C PHE A 82 0.06 15.85 2.44
N GLN A 83 -0.14 16.73 1.46
CA GLN A 83 0.06 18.19 1.63
C GLN A 83 -0.89 18.80 2.66
N GLN A 84 -2.12 18.32 2.71
CA GLN A 84 -3.14 18.81 3.66
C GLN A 84 -2.91 18.32 5.09
N THR A 85 -2.30 17.15 5.26
CA THR A 85 -2.25 16.45 6.57
C THR A 85 -0.84 16.42 7.17
N LYS A 86 0.21 16.57 6.38
CA LYS A 86 1.60 16.37 6.82
C LYS A 86 2.10 17.41 7.81
N GLY A 87 2.99 17.00 8.69
CA GLY A 87 3.90 17.88 9.40
C GLY A 87 5.01 18.43 8.50
N ALA A 88 5.66 19.50 8.90
CA ALA A 88 6.57 20.32 8.08
C ALA A 88 7.82 19.62 7.51
N HIS A 89 8.15 18.40 7.93
CA HIS A 89 9.44 17.75 7.60
C HIS A 89 9.31 16.40 6.87
N GLN A 90 8.11 15.97 6.54
CA GLN A 90 7.89 14.68 5.88
C GLN A 90 8.04 14.81 4.37
N ARG A 91 8.80 13.89 3.76
CA ARG A 91 8.98 13.82 2.31
C ARG A 91 7.94 12.86 1.73
N PHE A 92 7.26 13.27 0.68
CA PHE A 92 6.42 12.40 -0.14
C PHE A 92 7.02 12.28 -1.53
N LEU A 93 7.35 11.06 -1.92
CA LEU A 93 7.98 10.72 -3.21
C LEU A 93 7.09 9.74 -3.97
N THR A 94 7.23 9.71 -5.27
CA THR A 94 6.50 8.80 -6.15
C THR A 94 7.46 8.04 -7.05
N TYR A 95 7.21 6.75 -7.24
CA TYR A 95 7.91 5.91 -8.19
C TYR A 95 6.91 5.21 -9.09
N GLU A 96 7.04 5.36 -10.39
CA GLU A 96 6.12 4.82 -11.38
C GLU A 96 6.81 3.72 -12.18
N ILE A 97 6.11 2.61 -12.38
CA ILE A 97 6.57 1.49 -13.20
C ILE A 97 5.61 1.24 -14.36
N ALA A 98 6.09 0.56 -15.39
CA ALA A 98 5.24 0.17 -16.49
C ALA A 98 4.16 -0.82 -16.00
N PRO A 99 2.90 -0.73 -16.50
CA PRO A 99 1.87 -1.69 -16.17
C PRO A 99 2.16 -3.04 -16.83
N GLY A 100 1.68 -4.12 -16.20
CA GLY A 100 1.77 -5.47 -16.73
C GLY A 100 2.76 -6.37 -16.01
N GLU A 101 2.59 -7.68 -16.19
CA GLU A 101 3.35 -8.73 -15.49
C GLU A 101 4.85 -8.71 -15.82
N GLU A 102 5.23 -8.18 -16.98
CA GLU A 102 6.62 -8.02 -17.41
C GLU A 102 7.43 -7.13 -16.45
N SER A 103 6.74 -6.24 -15.73
CA SER A 103 7.37 -5.39 -14.72
C SER A 103 7.80 -6.13 -13.46
N LYS A 104 7.34 -7.37 -13.23
CA LYS A 104 7.86 -8.25 -12.18
C LYS A 104 9.21 -8.85 -12.58
N SER A 105 10.21 -8.00 -12.75
CA SER A 105 11.54 -8.40 -13.17
C SER A 105 12.62 -8.01 -12.17
N ARG A 106 13.78 -8.65 -12.29
CA ARG A 106 14.97 -8.30 -11.49
C ARG A 106 15.45 -6.89 -11.83
N GLU A 107 15.33 -6.52 -13.08
CA GLU A 107 15.74 -5.21 -13.61
C GLU A 107 14.89 -4.09 -12.98
N THR A 108 13.58 -4.26 -12.95
CA THR A 108 12.66 -3.31 -12.31
C THR A 108 12.93 -3.19 -10.80
N LYS A 109 13.17 -4.33 -10.14
CA LYS A 109 13.55 -4.34 -8.73
C LYS A 109 14.85 -3.57 -8.50
N ALA A 110 15.90 -3.86 -9.27
CA ALA A 110 17.20 -3.19 -9.14
C ALA A 110 17.07 -1.68 -9.39
N ALA A 111 16.35 -1.28 -10.44
CA ALA A 111 16.12 0.12 -10.76
C ALA A 111 15.37 0.86 -9.63
N MET A 112 14.40 0.20 -8.99
CA MET A 112 13.69 0.78 -7.85
C MET A 112 14.61 0.91 -6.63
N GLU A 113 15.44 -0.10 -6.34
CA GLU A 113 16.41 -0.06 -5.23
C GLU A 113 17.46 1.04 -5.45
N ASP A 114 18.00 1.15 -6.67
CA ASP A 114 18.96 2.20 -7.03
C ASP A 114 18.33 3.60 -6.87
N TRP A 115 17.11 3.77 -7.36
CA TRP A 115 16.35 5.00 -7.17
C TRP A 115 16.14 5.33 -5.68
N MET A 116 15.81 4.34 -4.85
CA MET A 116 15.66 4.53 -3.41
C MET A 116 16.96 4.99 -2.75
N LEU A 117 18.11 4.43 -3.18
CA LEU A 117 19.44 4.83 -2.70
C LEU A 117 19.81 6.26 -3.12
N GLU A 118 19.56 6.62 -4.38
CA GLU A 118 19.78 7.98 -4.89
C GLU A 118 18.99 9.04 -4.10
N HIS A 119 17.77 8.68 -3.69
CA HIS A 119 16.91 9.55 -2.88
C HIS A 119 17.22 9.48 -1.38
N ARG A 120 18.28 8.75 -0.99
CA ARG A 120 18.71 8.58 0.40
C ARG A 120 17.61 8.06 1.31
N LEU A 121 16.81 7.13 0.80
CA LEU A 121 15.80 6.46 1.57
C LEU A 121 16.45 5.41 2.47
N THR A 122 15.91 5.25 3.65
CA THR A 122 16.46 4.38 4.69
C THR A 122 15.44 3.33 5.10
N ARG A 123 15.81 2.45 6.01
CA ARG A 123 14.94 1.38 6.50
C ARG A 123 13.68 1.84 7.24
N ASP A 124 13.60 3.10 7.65
CA ASP A 124 12.41 3.71 8.27
C ASP A 124 11.46 4.34 7.26
N THR A 125 11.80 4.29 5.97
CA THR A 125 10.91 4.75 4.90
C THR A 125 9.65 3.89 4.82
N VAL A 126 8.49 4.51 4.74
CA VAL A 126 7.24 3.83 4.49
C VAL A 126 6.99 3.77 2.99
N VAL A 127 6.84 2.58 2.44
CA VAL A 127 6.54 2.35 1.03
C VAL A 127 5.08 1.92 0.87
N LEU A 128 4.37 2.61 0.01
CA LEU A 128 2.95 2.41 -0.29
C LEU A 128 2.82 1.76 -1.67
N ALA A 129 2.27 0.58 -1.74
CA ALA A 129 1.94 -0.07 -3.00
C ALA A 129 0.52 0.34 -3.42
N CYS A 130 0.40 1.09 -4.51
CA CYS A 130 -0.89 1.52 -5.06
C CYS A 130 -1.08 0.89 -6.45
N GLY A 131 -1.83 -0.20 -6.51
CA GLY A 131 -2.05 -0.94 -7.75
C GLY A 131 -2.58 -2.34 -7.55
N GLY A 132 -2.49 -3.15 -8.58
CA GLY A 132 -2.85 -4.56 -8.55
C GLY A 132 -1.73 -5.46 -8.00
N GLY A 133 -1.87 -6.78 -8.21
CA GLY A 133 -0.93 -7.78 -7.71
C GLY A 133 0.52 -7.57 -8.15
N VAL A 134 0.74 -7.06 -9.38
CA VAL A 134 2.10 -6.77 -9.89
C VAL A 134 2.82 -5.77 -9.00
N ILE A 135 2.14 -4.65 -8.68
CA ILE A 135 2.69 -3.60 -7.81
C ILE A 135 2.90 -4.14 -6.40
N GLY A 136 1.88 -4.82 -5.85
CA GLY A 136 1.94 -5.37 -4.50
C GLY A 136 3.09 -6.35 -4.31
N ASP A 137 3.27 -7.28 -5.23
CA ASP A 137 4.31 -8.31 -5.17
C ASP A 137 5.71 -7.70 -5.30
N LEU A 138 5.90 -6.81 -6.28
CA LEU A 138 7.20 -6.16 -6.49
C LEU A 138 7.59 -5.30 -5.29
N VAL A 139 6.69 -4.45 -4.81
CA VAL A 139 6.94 -3.57 -3.67
C VAL A 139 7.18 -4.37 -2.39
N GLY A 140 6.38 -5.42 -2.16
CA GLY A 140 6.58 -6.31 -1.01
C GLY A 140 7.96 -6.98 -1.03
N PHE A 141 8.42 -7.41 -2.20
CA PHE A 141 9.75 -8.02 -2.35
C PHE A 141 10.88 -7.00 -2.17
N VAL A 142 10.76 -5.81 -2.75
CA VAL A 142 11.72 -4.71 -2.53
C VAL A 142 11.78 -4.35 -1.05
N ALA A 143 10.64 -4.14 -0.41
CA ALA A 143 10.57 -3.79 1.02
C ALA A 143 11.24 -4.85 1.91
N ALA A 144 11.04 -6.13 1.61
CA ALA A 144 11.64 -7.23 2.36
C ALA A 144 13.17 -7.36 2.18
N THR A 145 13.72 -6.87 1.07
CA THR A 145 15.15 -7.06 0.73
C THR A 145 15.99 -5.79 0.81
N PHE A 146 15.38 -4.61 0.74
CA PHE A 146 16.07 -3.33 0.81
C PHE A 146 16.66 -3.08 2.19
N MET A 147 17.93 -2.63 2.26
CA MET A 147 18.63 -2.23 3.48
C MET A 147 18.67 -3.28 4.63
N ARG A 148 18.52 -4.57 4.35
CA ARG A 148 18.56 -5.67 5.34
C ARG A 148 17.56 -5.56 6.48
N GLY A 149 16.48 -4.80 6.33
CA GLY A 149 15.50 -4.64 7.40
C GLY A 149 14.14 -4.24 6.86
N PRO A 150 13.10 -4.40 7.66
CA PRO A 150 11.75 -4.13 7.19
C PRO A 150 11.61 -2.64 6.88
N VAL A 151 11.46 -2.34 5.62
CA VAL A 151 10.76 -1.14 5.19
C VAL A 151 9.30 -1.42 5.47
N SER A 152 8.67 -0.62 6.32
CA SER A 152 7.23 -0.76 6.54
C SER A 152 6.51 -0.43 5.24
N TYR A 153 5.65 -1.32 4.78
CA TYR A 153 4.84 -1.10 3.59
C TYR A 153 3.37 -1.36 3.89
N THR A 154 2.51 -0.69 3.14
CA THR A 154 1.07 -0.92 3.19
C THR A 154 0.58 -1.22 1.78
N HIS A 155 -0.16 -2.30 1.63
CA HIS A 155 -0.80 -2.68 0.38
C HIS A 155 -2.09 -1.89 0.18
N LEU A 156 -2.19 -1.20 -0.95
CA LEU A 156 -3.40 -0.56 -1.43
C LEU A 156 -3.78 -1.19 -2.75
N THR A 157 -4.76 -2.06 -2.74
CA THR A 157 -5.36 -2.57 -3.97
C THR A 157 -6.55 -1.71 -4.35
N LEU A 158 -6.48 -1.07 -5.52
CA LEU A 158 -7.66 -0.45 -6.13
C LEU A 158 -8.44 -1.54 -6.85
N PRO A 159 -9.79 -1.56 -6.75
CA PRO A 159 -10.59 -2.50 -7.52
C PRO A 159 -10.37 -2.23 -9.01
N THR A 160 -9.76 -3.16 -9.70
CA THR A 160 -9.73 -3.19 -11.17
C THR A 160 -11.11 -3.62 -11.63
N LYS A 161 -11.79 -2.80 -12.42
CA LYS A 161 -12.97 -3.26 -13.18
C LYS A 161 -12.50 -4.39 -14.09
N ALA A 162 -13.10 -5.57 -13.87
CA ALA A 162 -13.07 -6.64 -14.85
C ALA A 162 -13.88 -6.22 -16.10
#